data_5b190cf150e30f528c43b309c4c23367
#
_entry.id   5b190cf150e30f528c43b309c4c23367
#
_cell.length_a   1.000
_cell.length_b   1.000
_cell.length_c   1.000
_cell.angle_alpha   90.00
_cell.angle_beta   90.00
_cell.angle_gamma   90.00
#
_symmetry.space_group_name_H-M   'P 1'
#
loop_
_entity.id
_entity.type
_entity.pdbx_description
1 polymer ?
#
loop_
_entity_poly.entity_id
_entity_poly.type
_entity_poly.pdbx_seq_one_letter_code
_entity_poly.pdbx_strand_id
1 'polypeptide(L)'
;MNIRPANKDDDDFLKTMLYEAARWNPDWPREPIQEVLDEPIQRRYHEGWGRPGDGGVIAEMEGVPIGAVWYRLFTAEEPGYGFVDEKTPEVSVAVEPLHRRKGIGGTLLRAAMVQAREEGYRTLSLSVAVHNRSRMMYQRVGFEKVGEHGDSWTMLVNL
;
A
#
# COMPACT_ATOMS: atom_id res chain seq x y z
N MET A 1 -17.06 -11.48 2.27
CA MET A 1 -15.86 -10.86 1.70
C MET A 1 -14.82 -11.95 1.44
N ASN A 2 -14.22 -11.93 0.27
CA ASN A 2 -13.16 -12.85 -0.10
C ASN A 2 -11.83 -12.11 -0.24
N ILE A 3 -10.74 -12.72 0.23
CA ILE A 3 -9.38 -12.18 0.05
C ILE A 3 -8.59 -13.17 -0.80
N ARG A 4 -7.99 -12.67 -1.86
CA ARG A 4 -7.18 -13.48 -2.78
C ARG A 4 -5.84 -12.81 -3.08
N PRO A 5 -4.82 -13.56 -3.52
CA PRO A 5 -3.58 -12.95 -4.00
C PRO A 5 -3.85 -12.03 -5.19
N ALA A 6 -3.12 -10.93 -5.26
CA ALA A 6 -3.12 -10.07 -6.45
C ALA A 6 -2.35 -10.75 -7.59
N ASN A 7 -2.76 -10.48 -8.82
CA ASN A 7 -2.11 -11.01 -10.02
C ASN A 7 -1.93 -9.90 -11.07
N LYS A 8 -1.42 -10.26 -12.25
CA LYS A 8 -1.14 -9.30 -13.33
C LYS A 8 -2.39 -8.56 -13.80
N ASP A 9 -3.55 -9.20 -13.73
CA ASP A 9 -4.80 -8.62 -14.22
C ASP A 9 -5.36 -7.56 -13.28
N ASP A 10 -4.77 -7.39 -12.11
CA ASP A 10 -5.20 -6.40 -11.12
C ASP A 10 -4.58 -5.01 -11.33
N ASP A 11 -3.78 -4.83 -12.38
CA ASP A 11 -3.05 -3.58 -12.61
C ASP A 11 -3.95 -2.34 -12.57
N ASP A 12 -5.06 -2.37 -13.29
CA ASP A 12 -5.98 -1.23 -13.32
C ASP A 12 -6.61 -0.95 -11.96
N PHE A 13 -6.99 -2.00 -11.23
CA PHE A 13 -7.55 -1.82 -9.90
C PHE A 13 -6.51 -1.27 -8.92
N LEU A 14 -5.28 -1.76 -9.00
CA LEU A 14 -4.20 -1.25 -8.14
C LEU A 14 -3.89 0.22 -8.44
N LYS A 15 -3.97 0.64 -9.68
CA LYS A 15 -3.83 2.07 -10.04
C LYS A 15 -4.93 2.91 -9.40
N THR A 16 -6.17 2.43 -9.42
CA THR A 16 -7.29 3.09 -8.73
C THR A 16 -7.02 3.19 -7.23
N MET A 17 -6.52 2.10 -6.63
CA MET A 17 -6.20 2.09 -5.21
C MET A 17 -5.02 3.00 -4.87
N LEU A 18 -4.02 3.07 -5.74
CA LEU A 18 -2.91 4.00 -5.56
C LEU A 18 -3.40 5.45 -5.55
N TYR A 19 -4.31 5.78 -6.45
CA TYR A 19 -4.93 7.11 -6.47
C TYR A 19 -5.65 7.40 -5.16
N GLU A 20 -6.42 6.45 -4.63
CA GLU A 20 -7.12 6.62 -3.35
C GLU A 20 -6.13 6.80 -2.19
N ALA A 21 -5.03 6.06 -2.21
CA ALA A 21 -3.97 6.19 -1.20
C ALA A 21 -3.27 7.56 -1.29
N ALA A 22 -2.97 8.02 -2.51
CA ALA A 22 -2.29 9.29 -2.75
C ALA A 22 -3.17 10.49 -2.41
N ARG A 23 -4.47 10.38 -2.56
CA ARG A 23 -5.46 11.45 -2.29
C ARG A 23 -6.35 11.07 -1.12
N TRP A 24 -5.73 10.62 -0.04
CA TRP A 24 -6.44 10.13 1.15
C TRP A 24 -7.20 11.23 1.90
N ASN A 25 -6.77 12.49 1.81
CA ASN A 25 -7.41 13.59 2.53
C ASN A 25 -8.61 14.10 1.71
N PRO A 26 -9.84 14.01 2.25
CA PRO A 26 -11.03 14.43 1.51
C PRO A 26 -11.09 15.93 1.24
N ASP A 27 -10.29 16.73 1.94
CA ASP A 27 -10.24 18.18 1.75
C ASP A 27 -9.36 18.60 0.58
N TRP A 28 -8.59 17.67 0.03
CA TRP A 28 -7.72 17.96 -1.11
C TRP A 28 -8.49 17.90 -2.43
N PRO A 29 -8.07 18.70 -3.44
CA PRO A 29 -8.61 18.56 -4.79
C PRO A 29 -8.39 17.16 -5.33
N ARG A 30 -9.33 16.69 -6.13
CA ARG A 30 -9.21 15.39 -6.78
C ARG A 30 -8.95 15.60 -8.27
N GLU A 31 -7.68 15.69 -8.62
CA GLU A 31 -7.25 15.80 -10.01
C GLU A 31 -7.67 14.54 -10.77
N PRO A 32 -7.69 14.58 -12.12
CA PRO A 32 -7.87 13.37 -12.92
C PRO A 32 -6.83 12.31 -12.51
N ILE A 33 -7.27 11.07 -12.43
CA ILE A 33 -6.41 9.95 -11.95
C ILE A 33 -5.08 9.88 -12.71
N GLN A 34 -5.11 10.11 -14.02
CA GLN A 34 -3.90 10.00 -14.84
C GLN A 34 -2.84 11.03 -14.45
N GLU A 35 -3.26 12.24 -14.05
CA GLU A 35 -2.30 13.25 -13.59
C GLU A 35 -1.54 12.82 -12.35
N VAL A 36 -2.24 12.16 -11.42
CA VAL A 36 -1.60 11.65 -10.20
C VAL A 36 -0.68 10.48 -10.53
N LEU A 37 -1.15 9.54 -11.36
CA LEU A 37 -0.36 8.36 -11.73
C LEU A 37 0.90 8.73 -12.54
N ASP A 38 0.90 9.86 -13.23
CA ASP A 38 2.04 10.32 -14.02
C ASP A 38 3.09 11.07 -13.19
N GLU A 39 2.80 11.41 -11.94
CA GLU A 39 3.78 12.00 -11.06
C GLU A 39 4.99 11.05 -10.93
N PRO A 40 6.23 11.53 -11.05
CA PRO A 40 7.41 10.65 -11.06
C PRO A 40 7.48 9.68 -9.89
N ILE A 41 7.17 10.13 -8.67
CA ILE A 41 7.19 9.27 -7.49
C ILE A 41 6.07 8.24 -7.53
N GLN A 42 4.88 8.60 -8.03
CA GLN A 42 3.75 7.69 -8.11
C GLN A 42 3.99 6.58 -9.13
N ARG A 43 4.69 6.87 -10.22
CA ARG A 43 5.05 5.86 -11.21
C ARG A 43 5.83 4.70 -10.60
N ARG A 44 6.67 4.97 -9.62
CA ARG A 44 7.46 3.92 -8.95
C ARG A 44 6.57 2.86 -8.31
N TYR A 45 5.34 3.21 -7.92
CA TYR A 45 4.41 2.32 -7.23
C TYR A 45 3.60 1.44 -8.16
N HIS A 46 3.47 1.80 -9.45
CA HIS A 46 2.59 1.05 -10.35
C HIS A 46 3.23 0.59 -11.65
N GLU A 47 4.30 1.22 -12.13
CA GLU A 47 4.90 0.83 -13.40
C GLU A 47 5.43 -0.59 -13.36
N GLY A 48 5.11 -1.35 -14.43
CA GLY A 48 5.58 -2.72 -14.54
C GLY A 48 5.04 -3.66 -13.48
N TRP A 49 3.81 -3.44 -13.04
CA TRP A 49 3.19 -4.31 -12.04
C TRP A 49 3.31 -5.79 -12.43
N GLY A 50 3.72 -6.61 -11.49
CA GLY A 50 4.01 -8.03 -11.70
C GLY A 50 5.49 -8.32 -11.87
N ARG A 51 6.36 -7.32 -11.71
CA ARG A 51 7.81 -7.55 -11.75
C ARG A 51 8.24 -8.43 -10.56
N PRO A 52 9.40 -9.11 -10.68
CA PRO A 52 9.89 -9.96 -9.59
C PRO A 52 9.94 -9.20 -8.26
N GLY A 53 9.42 -9.84 -7.21
CA GLY A 53 9.37 -9.25 -5.88
C GLY A 53 8.05 -8.56 -5.54
N ASP A 54 7.23 -8.23 -6.53
CA ASP A 54 5.91 -7.66 -6.30
C ASP A 54 4.97 -8.71 -5.70
N GLY A 55 4.08 -8.25 -4.83
CA GLY A 55 3.04 -9.10 -4.26
C GLY A 55 1.94 -8.27 -3.64
N GLY A 56 0.89 -8.95 -3.24
CA GLY A 56 -0.23 -8.28 -2.58
C GLY A 56 -1.48 -9.14 -2.54
N VAL A 57 -2.53 -8.57 -1.97
CA VAL A 57 -3.83 -9.23 -1.82
C VAL A 57 -4.94 -8.25 -2.20
N ILE A 58 -6.02 -8.81 -2.71
CA ILE A 58 -7.23 -8.07 -3.12
C ILE A 58 -8.40 -8.57 -2.26
N ALA A 59 -9.18 -7.64 -1.74
CA ALA A 59 -10.46 -7.96 -1.12
C ALA A 59 -11.57 -7.80 -2.15
N GLU A 60 -12.45 -8.78 -2.22
CA GLU A 60 -13.59 -8.77 -3.12
C GLU A 60 -14.89 -8.97 -2.35
N MET A 61 -15.94 -8.31 -2.80
CA MET A 61 -17.29 -8.52 -2.31
C MET A 61 -18.17 -8.86 -3.51
N GLU A 62 -18.77 -10.05 -3.49
CA GLU A 62 -19.58 -10.54 -4.62
C GLU A 62 -18.80 -10.49 -5.95
N GLY A 63 -17.51 -10.84 -5.90
CA GLY A 63 -16.65 -10.86 -7.08
C GLY A 63 -16.11 -9.50 -7.52
N VAL A 64 -16.45 -8.42 -6.82
CA VAL A 64 -16.02 -7.07 -7.17
C VAL A 64 -14.89 -6.64 -6.23
N PRO A 65 -13.72 -6.21 -6.75
CA PRO A 65 -12.64 -5.71 -5.91
C PRO A 65 -13.05 -4.45 -5.16
N ILE A 66 -12.77 -4.42 -3.86
CA ILE A 66 -13.12 -3.30 -2.99
C ILE A 66 -11.95 -2.73 -2.20
N GLY A 67 -10.81 -3.39 -2.21
CA GLY A 67 -9.63 -2.93 -1.51
C GLY A 67 -8.42 -3.75 -1.89
N ALA A 68 -7.24 -3.20 -1.61
CA ALA A 68 -5.99 -3.86 -1.93
C ALA A 68 -4.90 -3.47 -0.93
N VAL A 69 -4.00 -4.42 -0.71
CA VAL A 69 -2.70 -4.17 -0.09
C VAL A 69 -1.69 -4.80 -1.03
N TRP A 70 -0.72 -4.01 -1.46
CA TRP A 70 0.34 -4.54 -2.32
C TRP A 70 1.69 -4.03 -1.82
N TYR A 71 2.75 -4.72 -2.18
CA TYR A 71 4.10 -4.35 -1.78
C TYR A 71 5.07 -4.53 -2.93
N ARG A 72 6.13 -3.73 -2.90
CA ARG A 72 7.11 -3.66 -3.97
C ARG A 72 8.47 -3.29 -3.39
N LEU A 73 9.51 -3.90 -3.93
CA LEU A 73 10.89 -3.52 -3.62
C LEU A 73 11.28 -2.25 -4.40
N PHE A 74 11.98 -1.37 -3.72
CA PHE A 74 12.55 -0.15 -4.31
C PHE A 74 14.07 -0.18 -4.18
N THR A 75 14.73 0.78 -4.81
CA THR A 75 16.18 0.93 -4.75
C THR A 75 16.54 2.28 -4.15
N ALA A 76 17.79 2.43 -3.73
CA ALA A 76 18.27 3.71 -3.20
C ALA A 76 18.22 4.83 -4.26
N GLU A 77 18.35 4.49 -5.55
CA GLU A 77 18.25 5.44 -6.66
C GLU A 77 16.81 5.84 -6.97
N GLU A 78 15.86 4.94 -6.75
CA GLU A 78 14.44 5.19 -6.99
C GLU A 78 13.62 4.73 -5.78
N PRO A 79 13.77 5.42 -4.64
CA PRO A 79 13.05 5.02 -3.44
C PRO A 79 11.58 5.39 -3.49
N GLY A 80 10.76 4.64 -2.75
CA GLY A 80 9.41 5.07 -2.42
C GLY A 80 9.46 6.02 -1.21
N TYR A 81 8.32 6.55 -0.82
CA TYR A 81 8.21 7.46 0.34
C TYR A 81 8.65 6.79 1.64
N GLY A 82 8.38 5.51 1.80
CA GLY A 82 8.69 4.74 3.00
C GLY A 82 9.89 3.81 2.84
N PHE A 83 10.78 4.10 1.91
CA PHE A 83 11.96 3.29 1.66
C PHE A 83 12.87 3.21 2.89
N VAL A 84 13.28 2.01 3.26
CA VAL A 84 14.20 1.74 4.36
C VAL A 84 15.49 1.11 3.83
N ASP A 85 15.35 0.03 3.07
CA ASP A 85 16.47 -0.64 2.40
C ASP A 85 15.97 -1.46 1.20
N GLU A 86 16.88 -2.03 0.43
CA GLU A 86 16.54 -2.73 -0.81
C GLU A 86 16.00 -4.15 -0.60
N LYS A 87 15.96 -4.62 0.65
CA LYS A 87 15.43 -5.95 1.01
C LYS A 87 14.04 -5.87 1.66
N THR A 88 13.59 -4.67 2.00
CA THR A 88 12.32 -4.43 2.66
C THR A 88 11.33 -3.85 1.67
N PRO A 89 10.32 -4.63 1.24
CA PRO A 89 9.30 -4.06 0.37
C PRO A 89 8.50 -2.98 1.10
N GLU A 90 8.10 -1.97 0.36
CA GLU A 90 7.19 -0.96 0.88
C GLU A 90 5.76 -1.37 0.55
N VAL A 91 4.89 -1.31 1.54
CA VAL A 91 3.49 -1.71 1.41
C VAL A 91 2.59 -0.48 1.21
N SER A 92 1.60 -0.64 0.35
CA SER A 92 0.56 0.36 0.09
C SER A 92 -0.79 -0.26 0.41
N VAL A 93 -1.68 0.54 0.98
CA VAL A 93 -3.01 0.08 1.43
C VAL A 93 -4.07 1.06 0.96
N ALA A 94 -5.13 0.56 0.37
CA ALA A 94 -6.30 1.38 0.07
C ALA A 94 -7.56 0.53 0.02
N VAL A 95 -8.66 1.14 0.42
CA VAL A 95 -10.00 0.55 0.38
C VAL A 95 -10.93 1.54 -0.30
N GLU A 96 -11.81 1.05 -1.14
CA GLU A 96 -12.85 1.86 -1.79
C GLU A 96 -13.58 2.71 -0.75
N PRO A 97 -13.85 4.00 -1.03
CA PRO A 97 -14.45 4.91 -0.05
C PRO A 97 -15.70 4.39 0.64
N LEU A 98 -16.59 3.73 -0.10
CA LEU A 98 -17.84 3.20 0.45
C LEU A 98 -17.66 2.02 1.38
N HIS A 99 -16.48 1.41 1.39
CA HIS A 99 -16.18 0.22 2.19
C HIS A 99 -15.21 0.51 3.34
N ARG A 100 -14.88 1.78 3.57
CA ARG A 100 -13.96 2.19 4.64
C ARG A 100 -14.60 2.09 6.02
N ARG A 101 -13.76 2.07 7.06
CA ARG A 101 -14.14 2.03 8.48
C ARG A 101 -14.91 0.77 8.87
N LYS A 102 -14.62 -0.35 8.17
CA LYS A 102 -15.22 -1.66 8.44
C LYS A 102 -14.16 -2.70 8.79
N GLY A 103 -12.92 -2.27 9.02
CA GLY A 103 -11.82 -3.18 9.36
C GLY A 103 -11.19 -3.90 8.18
N ILE A 104 -11.59 -3.58 6.95
CA ILE A 104 -11.12 -4.28 5.75
C ILE A 104 -9.62 -4.05 5.54
N GLY A 105 -9.15 -2.81 5.71
CA GLY A 105 -7.74 -2.48 5.55
C GLY A 105 -6.82 -3.28 6.46
N GLY A 106 -7.19 -3.39 7.73
CA GLY A 106 -6.42 -4.17 8.70
C GLY A 106 -6.40 -5.65 8.38
N THR A 107 -7.54 -6.20 7.95
CA THR A 107 -7.65 -7.61 7.56
C THR A 107 -6.78 -7.89 6.33
N LEU A 108 -6.84 -7.02 5.32
CA LEU A 108 -6.00 -7.11 4.13
C LEU A 108 -4.52 -7.04 4.48
N LEU A 109 -4.16 -6.10 5.35
CA LEU A 109 -2.76 -5.91 5.73
C LEU A 109 -2.18 -7.14 6.41
N ARG A 110 -2.94 -7.76 7.31
CA ARG A 110 -2.52 -9.00 7.96
C ARG A 110 -2.35 -10.14 6.95
N ALA A 111 -3.26 -10.25 5.99
CA ALA A 111 -3.14 -11.25 4.93
C ALA A 111 -1.90 -11.01 4.06
N ALA A 112 -1.62 -9.75 3.72
CA ALA A 112 -0.42 -9.40 2.95
C ALA A 112 0.86 -9.70 3.72
N MET A 113 0.86 -9.48 5.04
CA MET A 113 2.01 -9.80 5.88
C MET A 113 2.30 -11.31 5.88
N VAL A 114 1.27 -12.14 5.97
CA VAL A 114 1.43 -13.59 5.88
C VAL A 114 2.02 -13.99 4.52
N GLN A 115 1.47 -13.44 3.44
CA GLN A 115 1.97 -13.73 2.10
C GLN A 115 3.42 -13.30 1.92
N ALA A 116 3.77 -12.09 2.36
CA ALA A 116 5.14 -11.58 2.25
C ALA A 116 6.12 -12.46 3.02
N ARG A 117 5.73 -12.91 4.21
CA ARG A 117 6.55 -13.82 5.01
C ARG A 117 6.77 -15.15 4.28
N GLU A 118 5.71 -15.70 3.69
CA GLU A 118 5.81 -16.95 2.92
C GLU A 118 6.70 -16.79 1.69
N GLU A 119 6.75 -15.61 1.11
CA GLU A 119 7.63 -15.28 -0.01
C GLU A 119 9.09 -15.05 0.41
N GLY A 120 9.37 -15.08 1.71
CA GLY A 120 10.74 -14.98 2.24
C GLY A 120 11.13 -13.59 2.73
N TYR A 121 10.23 -12.62 2.72
CA TYR A 121 10.52 -11.30 3.28
C TYR A 121 10.51 -11.33 4.81
N ARG A 122 11.36 -10.51 5.42
CA ARG A 122 11.49 -10.42 6.88
C ARG A 122 10.86 -9.16 7.46
N THR A 123 10.68 -8.15 6.62
CA THR A 123 10.19 -6.84 7.03
C THR A 123 9.34 -6.23 5.93
N LEU A 124 8.42 -5.36 6.33
CA LEU A 124 7.70 -4.46 5.41
C LEU A 124 7.79 -3.05 5.97
N SER A 125 7.86 -2.07 5.07
CA SER A 125 7.83 -0.66 5.45
C SER A 125 6.65 0.04 4.82
N LEU A 126 6.33 1.22 5.31
CA LEU A 126 5.33 2.09 4.71
C LEU A 126 5.61 3.55 5.07
N SER A 127 4.97 4.45 4.35
CA SER A 127 4.93 5.87 4.69
C SER A 127 3.48 6.24 4.98
N VAL A 128 3.27 7.02 6.04
CA VAL A 128 1.93 7.49 6.39
C VAL A 128 2.01 8.92 6.91
N ALA A 129 1.11 9.78 6.44
CA ALA A 129 1.01 11.13 6.95
C ALA A 129 0.56 11.11 8.43
N VAL A 130 1.14 12.00 9.24
CA VAL A 130 0.85 12.06 10.68
C VAL A 130 -0.64 12.23 10.97
N HIS A 131 -1.33 12.99 10.11
CA HIS A 131 -2.76 13.29 10.28
C HIS A 131 -3.67 12.25 9.61
N ASN A 132 -3.11 11.24 8.95
CA ASN A 132 -3.90 10.17 8.34
C ASN A 132 -4.32 9.18 9.43
N ARG A 133 -5.62 8.92 9.52
CA ARG A 133 -6.19 8.00 10.52
C ARG A 133 -5.66 6.57 10.39
N SER A 134 -5.22 6.18 9.20
CA SER A 134 -4.65 4.86 8.96
C SER A 134 -3.43 4.57 9.82
N ARG A 135 -2.74 5.60 10.29
CA ARG A 135 -1.60 5.45 11.20
C ARG A 135 -1.93 4.60 12.41
N MET A 136 -3.12 4.79 13.00
CA MET A 136 -3.55 4.01 14.16
C MET A 136 -3.78 2.54 13.81
N MET A 137 -4.30 2.27 12.61
CA MET A 137 -4.46 0.91 12.11
C MET A 137 -3.09 0.23 11.96
N TYR A 138 -2.13 0.92 11.39
CA TYR A 138 -0.78 0.38 11.22
C TYR A 138 -0.14 0.04 12.56
N GLN A 139 -0.27 0.93 13.55
CA GLN A 139 0.24 0.67 14.89
C GLN A 139 -0.41 -0.56 15.54
N ARG A 140 -1.72 -0.72 15.37
CA ARG A 140 -2.45 -1.90 15.89
C ARG A 140 -1.99 -3.20 15.26
N VAL A 141 -1.60 -3.16 14.00
CA VAL A 141 -1.11 -4.34 13.26
C VAL A 141 0.33 -4.67 13.64
N GLY A 142 1.06 -3.73 14.25
CA GLY A 142 2.41 -3.96 14.75
C GLY A 142 3.49 -3.12 14.11
N PHE A 143 3.13 -2.21 13.20
CA PHE A 143 4.11 -1.28 12.62
C PHE A 143 4.58 -0.27 13.65
N GLU A 144 5.88 0.01 13.66
CA GLU A 144 6.51 0.99 14.54
C GLU A 144 7.17 2.08 13.72
N LYS A 145 7.16 3.30 14.25
CA LYS A 145 7.83 4.43 13.63
C LYS A 145 9.34 4.22 13.67
N VAL A 146 10.00 4.33 12.52
CA VAL A 146 11.47 4.22 12.40
C VAL A 146 12.10 5.49 11.84
N GLY A 147 11.29 6.43 11.34
CA GLY A 147 11.79 7.69 10.79
C GLY A 147 10.65 8.63 10.48
N GLU A 148 11.01 9.84 10.07
CA GLU A 148 10.03 10.82 9.62
C GLU A 148 10.60 11.68 8.50
N HIS A 149 9.70 12.16 7.66
CA HIS A 149 9.98 12.97 6.49
C HIS A 149 8.87 14.02 6.39
N GLY A 150 9.20 15.29 6.75
CA GLY A 150 8.16 16.31 6.82
C GLY A 150 7.02 15.87 7.74
N ASP A 151 5.80 15.86 7.22
CA ASP A 151 4.60 15.48 7.97
C ASP A 151 4.28 13.98 7.89
N SER A 152 5.21 13.16 7.41
CA SER A 152 5.00 11.72 7.26
C SER A 152 5.95 10.92 8.13
N TRP A 153 5.44 9.80 8.64
CA TRP A 153 6.26 8.80 9.35
C TRP A 153 6.62 7.67 8.40
N THR A 154 7.86 7.19 8.53
CA THR A 154 8.24 5.89 7.98
C THR A 154 8.03 4.86 9.07
N MET A 155 7.31 3.79 8.76
CA MET A 155 7.01 2.73 9.71
C MET A 155 7.50 1.40 9.20
N LEU A 156 7.82 0.49 10.12
CA LEU A 156 8.37 -0.83 9.83
C LEU A 156 7.70 -1.88 10.68
N VAL A 157 7.50 -3.05 10.12
CA VAL A 157 7.05 -4.24 10.84
C VAL A 157 7.96 -5.42 10.54
N ASN A 158 8.24 -6.22 11.55
CA ASN A 158 8.92 -7.51 11.39
C ASN A 158 7.87 -8.58 11.12
N LEU A 159 8.16 -9.46 10.16
CA LEU A 159 7.25 -10.52 9.75
C LEU A 159 7.52 -11.85 10.47
#